data_ad9046fa27d8ff8c995911488a20d4c5
#
_entry.id   ad9046fa27d8ff8c995911488a20d4c5
#
_cell.length_a   1.000
_cell.length_b   1.000
_cell.length_c   1.000
_cell.angle_alpha   90.00
_cell.angle_beta   90.00
_cell.angle_gamma   90.00
#
_symmetry.space_group_name_H-M   'P 1'
#
loop_
_entity.id
_entity.type
_entity.pdbx_description
1 polymer ?
#
loop_
_entity_poly.entity_id
_entity_poly.type
_entity_poly.pdbx_seq_one_letter_code
_entity_poly.pdbx_strand_id
1 'polypeptide(L)'
;MFKKSVLYLSAVLSLSAISGDVLAASASTFVPVSASVTQNCAISTTSALAFTTYDPVGVNATTALNATGQISVACSKGAVGLTIGMDNGTHFAGTQRQMQGATAVSLLLYSIFQPPNNTPGTACTFPGTTAWTAIGTGLLTLTSAPTKATRVYNVCGTIPGGQDVAADTYSDTVGATINF
;
A
#
# COMPACT_ATOMS: atom_id res chain seq x y z
N MET A 1 0.36 41.18 115.70
CA MET A 1 -0.83 41.33 114.78
C MET A 1 -0.27 41.14 113.36
N PHE A 2 -0.40 40.02 112.80
CA PHE A 2 0.11 39.74 111.41
C PHE A 2 -1.00 39.86 110.43
N LYS A 3 -0.84 40.78 109.47
CA LYS A 3 -1.73 40.83 108.26
C LYS A 3 -1.17 39.92 107.18
N LYS A 4 -1.94 38.92 106.77
CA LYS A 4 -1.63 38.09 105.66
C LYS A 4 -2.13 38.75 104.34
N SER A 5 -1.18 39.08 103.51
CA SER A 5 -1.53 39.54 102.14
C SER A 5 -1.63 38.26 101.23
N VAL A 6 -2.78 38.11 100.62
CA VAL A 6 -3.00 37.01 99.66
C VAL A 6 -2.74 37.56 98.27
N LEU A 7 -1.75 36.98 97.56
CA LEU A 7 -1.36 37.29 96.19
C LEU A 7 -2.23 36.42 95.27
N TYR A 8 -3.07 37.02 94.49
CA TYR A 8 -3.81 36.35 93.43
C TYR A 8 -2.89 36.30 92.17
N LEU A 9 -2.47 35.10 91.75
CA LEU A 9 -1.70 34.86 90.56
C LEU A 9 -2.71 34.54 89.45
N SER A 10 -2.96 35.50 88.56
CA SER A 10 -3.80 35.34 87.41
C SER A 10 -3.02 34.60 86.30
N ALA A 11 -3.32 33.33 86.10
CA ALA A 11 -2.80 32.52 84.99
C ALA A 11 -3.57 32.90 83.71
N VAL A 12 -2.90 33.59 82.81
CA VAL A 12 -3.41 33.83 81.45
C VAL A 12 -3.12 32.59 80.61
N LEU A 13 -4.17 31.82 80.29
CA LEU A 13 -4.08 30.65 79.38
C LEU A 13 -4.10 31.18 77.94
N SER A 14 -2.92 31.28 77.29
CA SER A 14 -2.80 31.56 75.88
C SER A 14 -3.15 30.33 75.06
N LEU A 15 -4.32 30.33 74.46
CA LEU A 15 -4.74 29.28 73.51
C LEU A 15 -4.03 29.53 72.16
N SER A 16 -2.91 28.88 71.93
CA SER A 16 -2.25 28.86 70.63
C SER A 16 -3.06 27.96 69.65
N ALA A 17 -3.75 28.60 68.70
CA ALA A 17 -4.37 27.90 67.60
C ALA A 17 -3.29 27.26 66.70
N ILE A 18 -3.13 25.98 66.77
CA ILE A 18 -2.27 25.20 65.84
C ILE A 18 -3.07 25.15 64.51
N SER A 19 -2.69 26.02 63.58
CA SER A 19 -3.12 25.91 62.18
C SER A 19 -2.41 24.70 61.59
N GLY A 20 -3.03 23.53 61.68
CA GLY A 20 -2.58 22.36 60.94
C GLY A 20 -2.76 22.56 59.45
N ASP A 21 -1.67 22.76 58.72
CA ASP A 21 -1.70 22.68 57.27
C ASP A 21 -2.22 21.29 56.86
N VAL A 22 -3.44 21.24 56.36
CA VAL A 22 -4.02 20.02 55.79
C VAL A 22 -3.35 19.82 54.44
N LEU A 23 -2.21 19.10 54.41
CA LEU A 23 -1.60 18.63 53.18
C LEU A 23 -2.60 17.68 52.53
N ALA A 24 -3.15 18.11 51.37
CA ALA A 24 -3.96 17.24 50.56
C ALA A 24 -3.14 16.05 50.10
N ALA A 25 -3.40 14.88 50.66
CA ALA A 25 -2.76 13.65 50.20
C ALA A 25 -3.28 13.28 48.82
N SER A 26 -2.40 13.19 47.84
CA SER A 26 -2.71 12.66 46.51
C SER A 26 -2.22 11.22 46.39
N ALA A 27 -3.04 10.35 45.81
CA ALA A 27 -2.66 8.98 45.44
C ALA A 27 -2.65 8.88 43.92
N SER A 28 -1.62 8.26 43.33
CA SER A 28 -1.49 8.03 41.89
C SER A 28 -1.21 6.57 41.62
N THR A 29 -1.68 6.08 40.49
CA THR A 29 -1.36 4.77 39.97
C THR A 29 -1.05 4.86 38.49
N PHE A 30 -0.37 3.85 37.96
CA PHE A 30 -0.05 3.73 36.53
C PHE A 30 -1.05 2.76 35.91
N VAL A 31 -1.70 3.18 34.84
CA VAL A 31 -2.54 2.32 33.99
C VAL A 31 -1.70 1.94 32.77
N PRO A 32 -1.26 0.68 32.62
CA PRO A 32 -0.56 0.25 31.42
C PRO A 32 -1.50 0.31 30.22
N VAL A 33 -1.04 0.94 29.13
CA VAL A 33 -1.76 1.03 27.86
C VAL A 33 -0.89 0.40 26.78
N SER A 34 -1.43 -0.58 26.04
CA SER A 34 -0.73 -1.26 24.96
C SER A 34 -1.62 -1.41 23.74
N ALA A 35 -0.99 -1.40 22.56
CA ALA A 35 -1.60 -1.71 21.28
C ALA A 35 -0.59 -2.42 20.37
N SER A 36 -1.05 -3.26 19.45
CA SER A 36 -0.24 -3.86 18.40
C SER A 36 -0.75 -3.44 17.03
N VAL A 37 0.17 -3.25 16.09
CA VAL A 37 -0.13 -2.98 14.68
C VAL A 37 0.51 -4.07 13.85
N THR A 38 -0.29 -4.83 13.13
CA THR A 38 0.18 -5.88 12.22
C THR A 38 0.47 -5.28 10.84
N GLN A 39 1.40 -5.91 10.09
CA GLN A 39 1.62 -5.59 8.69
C GLN A 39 0.36 -5.89 7.89
N ASN A 40 -0.06 -4.96 7.04
CA ASN A 40 -1.21 -5.11 6.16
C ASN A 40 -1.01 -4.26 4.89
N CYS A 41 -1.49 -4.76 3.75
CA CYS A 41 -1.43 -4.07 2.46
C CYS A 41 -2.77 -4.15 1.73
N ALA A 42 -3.06 -3.12 0.94
CA ALA A 42 -4.14 -3.08 -0.03
C ALA A 42 -3.58 -2.80 -1.43
N ILE A 43 -4.15 -3.41 -2.44
CA ILE A 43 -3.84 -3.19 -3.86
C ILE A 43 -5.12 -2.88 -4.62
N SER A 44 -5.05 -1.98 -5.59
CA SER A 44 -6.17 -1.66 -6.49
C SER A 44 -5.67 -1.20 -7.86
N THR A 45 -6.50 -1.39 -8.89
CA THR A 45 -6.24 -0.83 -10.23
C THR A 45 -6.67 0.64 -10.22
N THR A 46 -5.77 1.53 -10.64
CA THR A 46 -6.06 2.98 -10.78
C THR A 46 -6.25 3.39 -12.24
N SER A 47 -5.64 2.66 -13.17
CA SER A 47 -5.85 2.81 -14.61
C SER A 47 -5.76 1.45 -15.27
N ALA A 48 -6.76 1.10 -16.08
CA ALA A 48 -6.72 -0.13 -16.86
C ALA A 48 -5.54 -0.11 -17.85
N LEU A 49 -4.99 -1.29 -18.16
CA LEU A 49 -4.07 -1.47 -19.27
C LEU A 49 -4.91 -1.52 -20.57
N ALA A 50 -5.19 -0.36 -21.14
CA ALA A 50 -6.02 -0.23 -22.32
C ALA A 50 -5.15 0.09 -23.55
N PHE A 51 -5.10 -0.82 -24.49
CA PHE A 51 -4.48 -0.60 -25.80
C PHE A 51 -5.44 0.19 -26.69
N THR A 52 -4.88 1.03 -27.55
CA THR A 52 -5.63 1.67 -28.63
C THR A 52 -5.95 0.65 -29.74
N THR A 53 -6.46 1.10 -30.88
CA THR A 53 -6.74 0.20 -32.00
C THR A 53 -5.48 -0.47 -32.54
N TYR A 54 -5.50 -1.80 -32.64
CA TYR A 54 -4.48 -2.60 -33.29
C TYR A 54 -4.85 -2.72 -34.79
N ASP A 55 -3.97 -2.23 -35.66
CA ASP A 55 -4.17 -2.27 -37.14
C ASP A 55 -3.21 -3.30 -37.77
N PRO A 56 -3.68 -4.53 -38.02
CA PRO A 56 -2.84 -5.62 -38.51
C PRO A 56 -2.34 -5.44 -39.95
N VAL A 57 -3.00 -4.58 -40.76
CA VAL A 57 -2.60 -4.33 -42.15
C VAL A 57 -1.87 -3.02 -42.33
N GLY A 58 -1.95 -2.11 -41.36
CA GLY A 58 -1.25 -0.82 -41.32
C GLY A 58 -0.05 -0.81 -40.38
N VAL A 59 -0.09 0.08 -39.38
CA VAL A 59 1.05 0.34 -38.49
C VAL A 59 1.49 -0.90 -37.70
N ASN A 60 0.56 -1.75 -37.30
CA ASN A 60 0.85 -2.94 -36.51
C ASN A 60 1.14 -4.19 -37.36
N ALA A 61 1.20 -4.07 -38.68
CA ALA A 61 1.71 -5.14 -39.54
C ALA A 61 3.16 -5.54 -39.16
N THR A 62 3.94 -4.58 -38.62
CA THR A 62 5.32 -4.84 -38.21
C THR A 62 5.66 -4.20 -36.85
N THR A 63 4.91 -3.18 -36.42
CA THR A 63 5.24 -2.41 -35.20
C THR A 63 4.36 -2.85 -34.04
N ALA A 64 4.98 -3.07 -32.89
CA ALA A 64 4.24 -3.39 -31.66
C ALA A 64 3.37 -2.21 -31.19
N LEU A 65 2.23 -2.52 -30.62
CA LEU A 65 1.36 -1.54 -29.94
C LEU A 65 1.62 -1.60 -28.42
N ASN A 66 1.94 -0.45 -27.84
CA ASN A 66 2.26 -0.33 -26.43
C ASN A 66 1.18 0.44 -25.66
N ALA A 67 1.00 0.07 -24.41
CA ALA A 67 0.08 0.75 -23.49
C ALA A 67 0.64 0.75 -22.05
N THR A 68 0.13 1.66 -21.23
CA THR A 68 0.46 1.74 -19.81
C THR A 68 -0.82 1.74 -18.99
N GLY A 69 -0.93 0.78 -18.08
CA GLY A 69 -1.91 0.78 -17.00
C GLY A 69 -1.26 1.18 -15.68
N GLN A 70 -2.04 1.22 -14.60
CA GLN A 70 -1.53 1.55 -13.27
C GLN A 70 -2.24 0.76 -12.17
N ILE A 71 -1.46 0.34 -11.20
CA ILE A 71 -1.93 -0.21 -9.93
C ILE A 71 -1.41 0.65 -8.77
N SER A 72 -2.18 0.70 -7.70
CA SER A 72 -1.79 1.37 -6.47
C SER A 72 -1.69 0.38 -5.31
N VAL A 73 -0.72 0.62 -4.44
CA VAL A 73 -0.46 -0.17 -3.23
C VAL A 73 -0.35 0.76 -2.03
N ALA A 74 -1.08 0.44 -0.95
CA ALA A 74 -0.96 1.09 0.34
C ALA A 74 -0.69 0.03 1.41
N CYS A 75 0.41 0.18 2.17
CA CYS A 75 0.80 -0.76 3.22
C CYS A 75 1.00 -0.05 4.55
N SER A 76 0.91 -0.78 5.65
CA SER A 76 1.31 -0.30 6.98
C SER A 76 2.73 0.28 6.91
N LYS A 77 2.98 1.39 7.63
CA LYS A 77 4.32 1.98 7.74
C LYS A 77 5.32 0.94 8.25
N GLY A 78 6.47 0.83 7.59
CA GLY A 78 7.51 -0.12 7.92
C GLY A 78 7.30 -1.52 7.34
N ALA A 79 6.23 -1.77 6.57
CA ALA A 79 6.02 -3.05 5.92
C ALA A 79 7.19 -3.42 4.99
N VAL A 80 7.65 -4.66 5.07
CA VAL A 80 8.83 -5.20 4.36
C VAL A 80 8.47 -6.51 3.64
N GLY A 81 9.37 -6.99 2.77
CA GLY A 81 9.16 -8.23 2.02
C GLY A 81 8.09 -8.12 0.93
N LEU A 82 7.75 -6.89 0.53
CA LEU A 82 6.65 -6.60 -0.36
C LEU A 82 6.99 -7.00 -1.81
N THR A 83 6.12 -7.78 -2.43
CA THR A 83 6.23 -8.09 -3.86
C THR A 83 4.87 -8.01 -4.53
N ILE A 84 4.85 -7.59 -5.80
CA ILE A 84 3.64 -7.62 -6.63
C ILE A 84 3.82 -8.67 -7.72
N GLY A 85 2.85 -9.58 -7.81
CA GLY A 85 2.72 -10.55 -8.91
C GLY A 85 1.55 -10.20 -9.82
N MET A 86 1.69 -10.55 -11.11
CA MET A 86 0.63 -10.52 -12.11
C MET A 86 0.38 -11.94 -12.61
N ASP A 87 -0.86 -12.41 -12.51
CA ASP A 87 -1.20 -13.75 -13.05
C ASP A 87 -1.17 -13.80 -14.58
N ASN A 88 -1.49 -14.94 -15.10
CA ASN A 88 -1.41 -15.20 -16.54
C ASN A 88 -2.64 -14.70 -17.32
N GLY A 89 -3.66 -14.16 -16.64
CA GLY A 89 -4.93 -13.81 -17.26
C GLY A 89 -5.85 -15.01 -17.46
N THR A 90 -7.06 -14.72 -17.92
CA THR A 90 -8.12 -15.74 -18.13
C THR A 90 -7.96 -16.55 -19.43
N HIS A 91 -7.22 -16.00 -20.40
CA HIS A 91 -7.03 -16.62 -21.74
C HIS A 91 -5.57 -16.97 -22.00
N PHE A 92 -4.86 -17.47 -20.99
CA PHE A 92 -3.47 -17.87 -21.12
C PHE A 92 -3.34 -19.21 -21.82
N ALA A 93 -2.46 -19.30 -22.81
CA ALA A 93 -2.15 -20.56 -23.49
C ALA A 93 -0.64 -20.70 -23.76
N GLY A 94 -0.11 -21.88 -23.48
CA GLY A 94 1.32 -22.15 -23.60
C GLY A 94 2.15 -21.27 -22.67
N THR A 95 2.82 -20.25 -23.19
CA THR A 95 3.66 -19.31 -22.44
C THR A 95 3.21 -17.84 -22.61
N GLN A 96 2.08 -17.60 -23.28
CA GLN A 96 1.64 -16.28 -23.71
C GLN A 96 0.27 -15.91 -23.12
N ARG A 97 0.14 -14.68 -22.66
CA ARG A 97 -1.15 -14.05 -22.39
C ARG A 97 -1.86 -13.73 -23.69
N GLN A 98 -3.16 -13.90 -23.71
CA GLN A 98 -4.00 -13.66 -24.88
C GLN A 98 -5.27 -12.92 -24.47
N MET A 99 -5.69 -11.98 -25.28
CA MET A 99 -7.03 -11.42 -25.22
C MET A 99 -7.94 -12.20 -26.18
N GLN A 100 -9.15 -12.51 -25.77
CA GLN A 100 -10.14 -13.17 -26.61
C GLN A 100 -11.07 -12.15 -27.26
N GLY A 101 -11.37 -12.37 -28.54
CA GLY A 101 -12.39 -11.59 -29.26
C GLY A 101 -13.79 -11.85 -28.70
N ALA A 102 -14.61 -10.81 -28.66
CA ALA A 102 -15.97 -10.86 -28.11
C ALA A 102 -16.92 -11.72 -28.96
N THR A 103 -16.74 -11.73 -30.28
CA THR A 103 -17.60 -12.44 -31.25
C THR A 103 -16.84 -13.49 -32.03
N ALA A 104 -15.60 -13.25 -32.39
CA ALA A 104 -14.75 -14.20 -33.10
C ALA A 104 -13.95 -15.04 -32.07
N VAL A 105 -13.76 -16.34 -32.38
CA VAL A 105 -12.84 -17.20 -31.61
C VAL A 105 -11.39 -16.88 -32.03
N SER A 106 -11.04 -15.61 -32.03
CA SER A 106 -9.72 -15.09 -32.38
C SER A 106 -9.00 -14.64 -31.13
N LEU A 107 -7.70 -14.84 -31.06
CA LEU A 107 -6.88 -14.56 -29.90
C LEU A 107 -5.79 -13.55 -30.28
N LEU A 108 -5.68 -12.48 -29.53
CA LEU A 108 -4.66 -11.44 -29.70
C LEU A 108 -3.62 -11.57 -28.60
N LEU A 109 -2.40 -11.93 -28.97
CA LEU A 109 -1.28 -12.11 -28.03
C LEU A 109 -0.84 -10.77 -27.44
N TYR A 110 -0.53 -10.74 -26.14
CA TYR A 110 0.06 -9.59 -25.50
C TYR A 110 1.02 -9.99 -24.36
N SER A 111 1.82 -9.07 -23.92
CA SER A 111 2.73 -9.26 -22.79
C SER A 111 2.58 -8.11 -21.79
N ILE A 112 2.83 -8.42 -20.52
CA ILE A 112 2.92 -7.44 -19.45
C ILE A 112 4.35 -7.48 -18.88
N PHE A 113 4.95 -6.31 -18.77
CA PHE A 113 6.29 -6.11 -18.24
C PHE A 113 6.24 -5.22 -16.99
N GLN A 114 7.23 -5.39 -16.13
CA GLN A 114 7.50 -4.49 -15.03
C GLN A 114 7.99 -3.13 -15.55
N PRO A 115 7.79 -2.04 -14.79
CA PRO A 115 8.52 -0.81 -15.04
C PRO A 115 10.04 -1.06 -14.85
N PRO A 116 10.92 -0.24 -15.44
CA PRO A 116 12.37 -0.49 -15.44
C PRO A 116 13.02 -0.50 -14.05
N ASN A 117 12.32 0.00 -13.03
CA ASN A 117 12.71 -0.12 -11.63
C ASN A 117 11.48 -0.09 -10.70
N ASN A 118 11.69 -0.31 -9.42
CA ASN A 118 10.65 -0.40 -8.39
C ASN A 118 10.31 0.94 -7.70
N THR A 119 10.72 2.06 -8.26
CA THR A 119 10.34 3.39 -7.76
C THR A 119 8.90 3.69 -8.19
N PRO A 120 8.01 4.09 -7.27
CA PRO A 120 6.66 4.48 -7.62
C PRO A 120 6.64 5.58 -8.70
N GLY A 121 5.74 5.45 -9.66
CA GLY A 121 5.60 6.41 -10.76
C GLY A 121 6.60 6.25 -11.90
N THR A 122 7.56 5.32 -11.82
CA THR A 122 8.51 5.06 -12.91
C THR A 122 7.77 4.77 -14.22
N ALA A 123 8.07 5.55 -15.26
CA ALA A 123 7.47 5.38 -16.58
C ALA A 123 7.84 4.05 -17.23
N CYS A 124 6.96 3.51 -18.05
CA CYS A 124 7.27 2.35 -18.88
C CYS A 124 8.31 2.68 -19.94
N THR A 125 9.19 1.73 -20.21
CA THR A 125 10.09 1.72 -21.38
C THR A 125 9.69 0.58 -22.29
N PHE A 126 9.76 0.80 -23.60
CA PHE A 126 9.42 -0.20 -24.61
C PHE A 126 10.57 -0.39 -25.58
N PRO A 127 10.94 -1.65 -25.91
CA PRO A 127 10.37 -2.88 -25.42
C PRO A 127 10.62 -3.09 -23.92
N GLY A 128 9.67 -3.72 -23.22
CA GLY A 128 9.85 -4.12 -21.82
C GLY A 128 10.91 -5.22 -21.69
N THR A 129 11.66 -5.22 -20.59
CA THR A 129 12.78 -6.18 -20.40
C THR A 129 12.43 -7.33 -19.45
N THR A 130 11.63 -7.07 -18.40
CA THR A 130 11.29 -8.07 -17.39
C THR A 130 9.81 -8.37 -17.44
N ALA A 131 9.46 -9.58 -17.85
CA ALA A 131 8.08 -10.02 -17.85
C ALA A 131 7.52 -10.04 -16.41
N TRP A 132 6.32 -9.49 -16.23
CA TRP A 132 5.67 -9.47 -14.92
C TRP A 132 4.85 -10.75 -14.74
N THR A 133 5.25 -11.59 -13.78
CA THR A 133 4.62 -12.90 -13.51
C THR A 133 4.12 -12.96 -12.06
N ALA A 134 3.34 -13.99 -11.75
CA ALA A 134 2.80 -14.22 -10.41
C ALA A 134 3.83 -14.77 -9.42
N ILE A 135 4.95 -15.34 -9.91
CA ILE A 135 5.93 -16.06 -9.09
C ILE A 135 7.36 -15.83 -9.59
N GLY A 136 8.33 -16.19 -8.76
CA GLY A 136 9.75 -16.24 -9.13
C GLY A 136 10.35 -14.86 -9.41
N THR A 137 11.28 -14.82 -10.37
CA THR A 137 12.03 -13.60 -10.74
C THR A 137 11.19 -12.54 -11.44
N GLY A 138 9.98 -12.91 -11.89
CA GLY A 138 9.03 -11.96 -12.48
C GLY A 138 8.14 -11.23 -11.48
N LEU A 139 8.35 -11.39 -10.17
CA LEU A 139 7.71 -10.56 -9.15
C LEU A 139 8.38 -9.20 -9.07
N LEU A 140 7.60 -8.12 -9.05
CA LEU A 140 8.14 -6.78 -8.76
C LEU A 140 8.38 -6.65 -7.25
N THR A 141 9.65 -6.62 -6.84
CA THR A 141 10.02 -6.40 -5.44
C THR A 141 9.95 -4.91 -5.10
N LEU A 142 9.19 -4.57 -4.08
CA LEU A 142 9.02 -3.18 -3.64
C LEU A 142 9.99 -2.84 -2.50
N THR A 143 10.31 -1.56 -2.38
CA THR A 143 10.97 -1.03 -1.19
C THR A 143 10.02 -1.08 0.01
N SER A 144 10.56 -1.11 1.24
CA SER A 144 9.76 -0.99 2.46
C SER A 144 8.84 0.22 2.41
N ALA A 145 7.66 0.11 3.04
CA ALA A 145 6.68 1.19 3.04
C ALA A 145 7.11 2.32 4.02
N PRO A 146 7.55 3.49 3.54
CA PRO A 146 8.00 4.56 4.43
C PRO A 146 6.85 5.19 5.22
N THR A 147 5.65 5.15 4.66
CA THR A 147 4.38 5.61 5.25
C THR A 147 3.23 4.75 4.75
N LYS A 148 2.03 4.97 5.27
CA LYS A 148 0.79 4.36 4.75
C LYS A 148 0.28 4.98 3.44
N ALA A 149 0.95 5.99 2.90
CA ALA A 149 0.54 6.65 1.67
C ALA A 149 0.57 5.69 0.48
N THR A 150 -0.39 5.86 -0.41
CA THR A 150 -0.51 5.07 -1.64
C THR A 150 0.69 5.31 -2.55
N ARG A 151 1.21 4.23 -3.10
CA ARG A 151 2.29 4.19 -4.10
C ARG A 151 1.74 3.63 -5.39
N VAL A 152 1.93 4.33 -6.50
CA VAL A 152 1.43 3.93 -7.83
C VAL A 152 2.56 3.30 -8.64
N TYR A 153 2.29 2.18 -9.28
CA TYR A 153 3.23 1.47 -10.15
C TYR A 153 2.61 1.30 -11.53
N ASN A 154 3.40 1.60 -12.57
CA ASN A 154 2.96 1.44 -13.94
C ASN A 154 3.01 -0.04 -14.36
N VAL A 155 2.03 -0.44 -15.15
CA VAL A 155 1.90 -1.75 -15.78
C VAL A 155 2.16 -1.56 -17.26
N CYS A 156 3.27 -2.14 -17.76
CA CYS A 156 3.74 -1.91 -19.11
C CYS A 156 3.25 -3.03 -20.04
N GLY A 157 2.35 -2.73 -20.95
CA GLY A 157 1.76 -3.68 -21.88
C GLY A 157 2.27 -3.53 -23.30
N THR A 158 2.41 -4.65 -24.00
CA THR A 158 2.82 -4.70 -25.41
C THR A 158 2.02 -5.75 -26.17
N ILE A 159 1.44 -5.38 -27.27
CA ILE A 159 0.90 -6.29 -28.30
C ILE A 159 1.95 -6.34 -29.42
N PRO A 160 2.54 -7.51 -29.72
CA PRO A 160 3.49 -7.67 -30.83
C PRO A 160 2.85 -7.31 -32.16
N GLY A 161 3.63 -6.71 -33.07
CA GLY A 161 3.19 -6.52 -34.45
C GLY A 161 3.10 -7.84 -35.23
N GLY A 162 2.42 -7.78 -36.38
CA GLY A 162 2.35 -8.91 -37.34
C GLY A 162 1.36 -10.01 -36.96
N GLN A 163 0.41 -9.75 -36.06
CA GLN A 163 -0.63 -10.75 -35.75
C GLN A 163 -1.78 -10.64 -36.76
N ASP A 164 -2.19 -11.77 -37.31
CA ASP A 164 -3.36 -11.90 -38.19
C ASP A 164 -4.58 -12.29 -37.35
N VAL A 165 -5.40 -11.31 -37.02
CA VAL A 165 -6.54 -11.44 -36.11
C VAL A 165 -7.81 -10.83 -36.73
N ALA A 166 -8.97 -11.38 -36.39
CA ALA A 166 -10.24 -10.88 -36.85
C ALA A 166 -10.53 -9.47 -36.33
N ALA A 167 -11.29 -8.67 -37.10
CA ALA A 167 -11.81 -7.41 -36.60
C ALA A 167 -12.85 -7.67 -35.50
N ASP A 168 -12.50 -7.35 -34.26
CA ASP A 168 -13.33 -7.59 -33.07
C ASP A 168 -12.88 -6.69 -31.89
N THR A 169 -13.60 -6.75 -30.79
CA THR A 169 -13.16 -6.20 -29.48
C THR A 169 -12.51 -7.32 -28.68
N TYR A 170 -11.26 -7.10 -28.29
CA TYR A 170 -10.48 -8.09 -27.56
C TYR A 170 -10.34 -7.72 -26.09
N SER A 171 -10.49 -8.69 -25.19
CA SER A 171 -10.36 -8.49 -23.75
C SER A 171 -9.73 -9.68 -23.04
N ASP A 172 -9.08 -9.40 -21.92
CA ASP A 172 -8.60 -10.37 -20.94
C ASP A 172 -8.68 -9.74 -19.53
N THR A 173 -8.59 -10.58 -18.50
CA THR A 173 -8.55 -10.13 -17.11
C THR A 173 -7.33 -10.74 -16.43
N VAL A 174 -6.44 -9.88 -15.93
CA VAL A 174 -5.21 -10.25 -15.22
C VAL A 174 -5.33 -9.82 -13.77
N GLY A 175 -5.14 -10.77 -12.86
CA GLY A 175 -5.11 -10.52 -11.42
C GLY A 175 -3.74 -9.97 -10.99
N ALA A 176 -3.76 -8.91 -10.17
CA ALA A 176 -2.58 -8.38 -9.49
C ALA A 176 -2.65 -8.73 -8.00
N THR A 177 -1.59 -9.29 -7.44
CA THR A 177 -1.51 -9.72 -6.05
C THR A 177 -0.33 -9.06 -5.35
N ILE A 178 -0.57 -8.45 -4.19
CA ILE A 178 0.48 -7.99 -3.27
C ILE A 178 0.75 -9.06 -2.22
N ASN A 179 2.00 -9.48 -2.09
CA ASN A 179 2.48 -10.37 -1.03
C ASN A 179 3.27 -9.55 0.00
N PHE A 180 3.07 -9.87 1.30
CA PHE A 180 3.68 -9.15 2.43
C PHE A 180 3.78 -9.98 3.71
#